data_d7db80418f95ccb52cdd02f5a8327b86
#
_entry.id   d7db80418f95ccb52cdd02f5a8327b86
#
_cell.length_a   1.000
_cell.length_b   1.000
_cell.length_c   1.000
_cell.angle_alpha   90.00
_cell.angle_beta   90.00
_cell.angle_gamma   90.00
#
_symmetry.space_group_name_H-M   'P 1'
#
loop_
_entity.id
_entity.type
_entity.pdbx_description
1 polymer ?
#
loop_
_entity_poly.entity_id
_entity_poly.type
_entity_poly.pdbx_seq_one_letter_code
_entity_poly.pdbx_strand_id
1 'polypeptide(L)'
;MLISLGACLVMSVLPPLAAVSGLVWGITLLLGIYWTGHRQMLIIFSLNVLLLLGIGGDRVLFFLLVFGLPSLIMALQLGSQKGYYEVQMRGILSGLLLVSMFMGIAYWVNQGDYIFVTPEEIEAQVDANLVMLDDSGLLRFYEQQGMSREELKGQFTAIYTWSFRHLPAWHYIQTMLAVFVIL
;
A
#
# COMPACT_ATOMS: atom_id res chain seq x y z
N MET A 1 4.84 -17.97 -11.63
CA MET A 1 3.55 -18.19 -10.97
C MET A 1 3.71 -18.40 -9.47
N LEU A 2 4.45 -19.38 -8.96
CA LEU A 2 4.56 -19.64 -7.51
C LEU A 2 5.12 -18.44 -6.71
N ILE A 3 6.16 -17.76 -7.22
CA ILE A 3 6.74 -16.59 -6.55
C ILE A 3 5.72 -15.45 -6.45
N SER A 4 4.96 -15.21 -7.51
CA SER A 4 3.94 -14.16 -7.57
C SER A 4 2.79 -14.43 -6.59
N LEU A 5 2.30 -15.68 -6.52
CA LEU A 5 1.29 -16.10 -5.54
C LEU A 5 1.83 -16.04 -4.09
N GLY A 6 3.08 -16.46 -3.89
CA GLY A 6 3.75 -16.35 -2.58
C GLY A 6 3.89 -14.91 -2.11
N ALA A 7 4.26 -13.99 -3.01
CA ALA A 7 4.34 -12.57 -2.70
C ALA A 7 2.97 -11.98 -2.30
N CYS A 8 1.89 -12.34 -3.01
CA CYS A 8 0.53 -11.95 -2.65
C CYS A 8 0.10 -12.48 -1.27
N LEU A 9 0.43 -13.74 -0.96
CA LEU A 9 0.17 -14.32 0.35
C LEU A 9 0.89 -13.56 1.48
N VAL A 10 2.21 -13.35 1.33
CA VAL A 10 3.01 -12.62 2.32
C VAL A 10 2.48 -11.20 2.51
N MET A 11 2.14 -10.51 1.41
CA MET A 11 1.59 -9.15 1.43
C MET A 11 0.28 -9.07 2.21
N SER A 12 -0.57 -10.10 2.11
CA SER A 12 -1.88 -10.14 2.78
C SER A 12 -1.78 -10.54 4.25
N VAL A 13 -0.87 -11.47 4.60
CA VAL A 13 -0.78 -12.07 5.94
C VAL A 13 0.19 -11.32 6.85
N LEU A 14 1.27 -10.73 6.27
CA LEU A 14 2.35 -10.08 7.01
C LEU A 14 2.46 -8.59 6.65
N PRO A 15 1.64 -7.72 7.26
CA PRO A 15 1.61 -6.28 6.95
C PRO A 15 2.97 -5.58 6.97
N PRO A 16 3.91 -5.89 7.89
CA PRO A 16 5.23 -5.26 7.89
C PRO A 16 6.05 -5.54 6.62
N LEU A 17 5.78 -6.66 5.93
CA LEU A 17 6.47 -7.06 4.70
C LEU A 17 5.69 -6.70 3.43
N ALA A 18 4.52 -6.07 3.55
CA ALA A 18 3.62 -5.81 2.43
C ALA A 18 4.27 -4.99 1.31
N ALA A 19 5.04 -3.95 1.64
CA ALA A 19 5.72 -3.13 0.64
C ALA A 19 6.76 -3.92 -0.15
N VAL A 20 7.61 -4.68 0.55
CA VAL A 20 8.65 -5.53 -0.09
C VAL A 20 8.01 -6.60 -0.94
N SER A 21 6.99 -7.28 -0.43
CA SER A 21 6.25 -8.31 -1.16
C SER A 21 5.52 -7.75 -2.37
N GLY A 22 4.98 -6.52 -2.28
CA GLY A 22 4.37 -5.81 -3.40
C GLY A 22 5.37 -5.51 -4.51
N LEU A 23 6.58 -5.08 -4.17
CA LEU A 23 7.68 -4.90 -5.14
C LEU A 23 8.07 -6.22 -5.80
N VAL A 24 8.23 -7.30 -5.02
CA VAL A 24 8.54 -8.64 -5.55
C VAL A 24 7.43 -9.11 -6.49
N TRP A 25 6.17 -8.84 -6.14
CA TRP A 25 5.02 -9.14 -7.00
C TRP A 25 5.11 -8.38 -8.33
N GLY A 26 5.33 -7.06 -8.29
CA GLY A 26 5.48 -6.22 -9.47
C GLY A 26 6.63 -6.68 -10.38
N ILE A 27 7.81 -6.92 -9.82
CA ILE A 27 8.98 -7.42 -10.55
C ILE A 27 8.66 -8.78 -11.21
N THR A 28 7.96 -9.66 -10.48
CA THR A 28 7.59 -10.99 -11.00
C THR A 28 6.62 -10.89 -12.18
N LEU A 29 5.72 -9.92 -12.17
CA LEU A 29 4.82 -9.63 -13.29
C LEU A 29 5.60 -9.12 -14.51
N LEU A 30 6.56 -8.20 -14.32
CA LEU A 30 7.40 -7.70 -15.41
C LEU A 30 8.27 -8.79 -16.03
N LEU A 31 8.96 -9.57 -15.22
CA LEU A 31 9.80 -10.66 -15.72
C LEU A 31 8.95 -11.77 -16.34
N GLY A 32 7.78 -12.02 -15.79
CA GLY A 32 6.88 -13.07 -16.25
C GLY A 32 6.44 -12.89 -17.71
N ILE A 33 6.27 -11.65 -18.19
CA ILE A 33 5.81 -11.39 -19.56
C ILE A 33 6.79 -11.95 -20.62
N TYR A 34 8.09 -11.91 -20.33
CA TYR A 34 9.13 -12.43 -21.24
C TYR A 34 9.08 -13.95 -21.36
N TRP A 35 8.68 -14.65 -20.28
CA TRP A 35 8.69 -16.12 -20.27
C TRP A 35 7.34 -16.73 -20.65
N THR A 36 6.24 -16.04 -20.36
CA THR A 36 4.91 -16.63 -20.48
C THR A 36 4.05 -15.99 -21.58
N GLY A 37 4.40 -14.77 -22.01
CA GLY A 37 3.62 -13.99 -22.96
C GLY A 37 2.36 -13.37 -22.36
N HIS A 38 1.70 -12.48 -23.12
CA HIS A 38 0.61 -11.62 -22.65
C HIS A 38 -0.59 -12.40 -22.08
N ARG A 39 -1.05 -13.46 -22.77
CA ARG A 39 -2.24 -14.21 -22.35
C ARG A 39 -2.02 -14.91 -21.01
N GLN A 40 -0.90 -15.58 -20.86
CA GLN A 40 -0.59 -16.30 -19.61
C GLN A 40 -0.33 -15.32 -18.46
N MET A 41 0.29 -14.17 -18.75
CA MET A 41 0.49 -13.12 -17.76
C MET A 41 -0.84 -12.59 -17.22
N LEU A 42 -1.84 -12.32 -18.07
CA LEU A 42 -3.17 -11.90 -17.63
C LEU A 42 -3.85 -12.96 -16.76
N ILE A 43 -3.71 -14.24 -17.08
CA ILE A 43 -4.23 -15.32 -16.23
C ILE A 43 -3.56 -15.33 -14.87
N ILE A 44 -2.21 -15.23 -14.84
CA ILE A 44 -1.44 -15.19 -13.58
C ILE A 44 -1.88 -13.98 -12.75
N PHE A 45 -2.01 -12.81 -13.37
CA PHE A 45 -2.48 -11.60 -12.68
C PHE A 45 -3.89 -11.78 -12.10
N SER A 46 -4.82 -12.32 -12.89
CA SER A 46 -6.20 -12.60 -12.42
C SER A 46 -6.23 -13.57 -11.25
N LEU A 47 -5.40 -14.62 -11.25
CA LEU A 47 -5.29 -15.55 -10.14
C LEU A 47 -4.73 -14.85 -8.88
N ASN A 48 -3.74 -13.97 -9.03
CA ASN A 48 -3.21 -13.18 -7.93
C ASN A 48 -4.27 -12.23 -7.35
N VAL A 49 -5.05 -11.58 -8.21
CA VAL A 49 -6.16 -10.71 -7.78
C VAL A 49 -7.22 -11.51 -7.02
N LEU A 50 -7.61 -12.69 -7.51
CA LEU A 50 -8.57 -13.56 -6.81
C LEU A 50 -8.04 -14.00 -5.44
N LEU A 51 -6.76 -14.33 -5.35
CA LEU A 51 -6.11 -14.67 -4.07
C LEU A 51 -6.15 -13.48 -3.11
N LEU A 52 -5.78 -12.29 -3.59
CA LEU A 52 -5.80 -11.07 -2.78
C LEU A 52 -7.22 -10.74 -2.29
N LEU A 53 -8.23 -10.86 -3.15
CA LEU A 53 -9.64 -10.65 -2.78
C LEU A 53 -10.11 -11.65 -1.72
N GLY A 54 -9.62 -12.88 -1.76
CA GLY A 54 -9.97 -13.92 -0.78
C GLY A 54 -9.36 -13.74 0.60
N ILE A 55 -8.18 -13.09 0.69
CA ILE A 55 -7.39 -13.05 1.94
C ILE A 55 -7.11 -11.61 2.39
N GLY A 56 -6.97 -10.68 1.45
CA GLY A 56 -6.42 -9.34 1.72
C GLY A 56 -7.40 -8.32 2.32
N GLY A 57 -8.71 -8.62 2.31
CA GLY A 57 -9.73 -7.70 2.85
C GLY A 57 -9.66 -6.31 2.23
N ASP A 58 -9.80 -5.27 3.06
CA ASP A 58 -9.86 -3.86 2.62
C ASP A 58 -8.57 -3.35 1.97
N ARG A 59 -7.45 -4.01 2.23
CA ARG A 59 -6.12 -3.62 1.71
C ARG A 59 -5.91 -3.99 0.24
N VAL A 60 -6.77 -4.83 -0.33
CA VAL A 60 -6.63 -5.34 -1.71
C VAL A 60 -6.61 -4.20 -2.72
N LEU A 61 -7.51 -3.24 -2.59
CA LEU A 61 -7.55 -2.08 -3.49
C LEU A 61 -6.24 -1.30 -3.49
N PHE A 62 -5.68 -1.08 -2.30
CA PHE A 62 -4.39 -0.41 -2.17
C PHE A 62 -3.27 -1.18 -2.89
N PHE A 63 -3.16 -2.49 -2.67
CA PHE A 63 -2.13 -3.31 -3.31
C PHE A 63 -2.27 -3.35 -4.83
N LEU A 64 -3.51 -3.43 -5.33
CA LEU A 64 -3.78 -3.40 -6.77
C LEU A 64 -3.42 -2.06 -7.39
N LEU A 65 -3.75 -0.95 -6.73
CA LEU A 65 -3.50 0.40 -7.28
C LEU A 65 -2.03 0.77 -7.25
N VAL A 66 -1.32 0.44 -6.16
CA VAL A 66 0.08 0.84 -5.97
C VAL A 66 1.05 -0.10 -6.69
N PHE A 67 0.83 -1.40 -6.62
CA PHE A 67 1.77 -2.39 -7.15
C PHE A 67 1.24 -3.13 -8.37
N GLY A 68 0.00 -3.61 -8.33
CA GLY A 68 -0.54 -4.55 -9.31
C GLY A 68 -0.78 -3.94 -10.67
N LEU A 69 -1.66 -2.94 -10.75
CA LEU A 69 -2.07 -2.35 -12.03
C LEU A 69 -0.94 -1.60 -12.74
N PRO A 70 -0.12 -0.75 -12.07
CA PRO A 70 1.02 -0.14 -12.72
C PRO A 70 2.00 -1.17 -13.28
N SER A 71 2.31 -2.23 -12.51
CA SER A 71 3.19 -3.31 -12.95
C SER A 71 2.62 -4.10 -14.14
N LEU A 72 1.32 -4.37 -14.13
CA LEU A 72 0.65 -5.02 -15.26
C LEU A 72 0.73 -4.17 -16.53
N ILE A 73 0.45 -2.87 -16.42
CA ILE A 73 0.52 -1.93 -17.55
C ILE A 73 1.95 -1.88 -18.11
N MET A 74 2.95 -1.80 -17.25
CA MET A 74 4.36 -1.85 -17.66
C MET A 74 4.71 -3.18 -18.33
N ALA A 75 4.32 -4.31 -17.75
CA ALA A 75 4.56 -5.64 -18.30
C ALA A 75 3.99 -5.80 -19.71
N LEU A 76 2.72 -5.41 -19.91
CA LEU A 76 2.07 -5.47 -21.22
C LEU A 76 2.78 -4.60 -22.27
N GLN A 77 3.36 -3.49 -21.87
CA GLN A 77 4.09 -2.61 -22.78
C GLN A 77 5.49 -3.11 -23.10
N LEU A 78 6.21 -3.66 -22.13
CA LEU A 78 7.48 -4.34 -22.37
C LEU A 78 7.32 -5.47 -23.40
N GLY A 79 6.26 -6.25 -23.28
CA GLY A 79 5.94 -7.28 -24.27
C GLY A 79 5.64 -6.75 -25.68
N SER A 80 5.36 -5.45 -25.86
CA SER A 80 5.17 -4.77 -27.14
C SER A 80 6.42 -4.10 -27.71
N GLN A 81 7.60 -4.42 -27.21
CA GLN A 81 8.92 -3.91 -27.66
C GLN A 81 9.08 -2.39 -27.52
N LYS A 82 8.43 -1.77 -26.54
CA LYS A 82 8.61 -0.34 -26.26
C LYS A 82 9.91 -0.08 -25.50
N GLY A 83 10.45 1.13 -25.67
CA GLY A 83 11.65 1.54 -24.96
C GLY A 83 11.46 1.65 -23.44
N TYR A 84 12.53 1.38 -22.70
CA TYR A 84 12.56 1.38 -21.24
C TYR A 84 11.90 2.64 -20.62
N TYR A 85 12.35 3.84 -21.05
CA TYR A 85 11.84 5.09 -20.52
C TYR A 85 10.35 5.32 -20.84
N GLU A 86 9.89 4.86 -22.01
CA GLU A 86 8.47 4.97 -22.38
C GLU A 86 7.61 4.09 -21.47
N VAL A 87 8.06 2.87 -21.18
CA VAL A 87 7.37 1.95 -20.26
C VAL A 87 7.33 2.51 -18.86
N GLN A 88 8.46 3.04 -18.35
CA GLN A 88 8.56 3.64 -17.03
C GLN A 88 7.64 4.86 -16.90
N MET A 89 7.67 5.77 -17.85
CA MET A 89 6.81 6.97 -17.85
C MET A 89 5.33 6.58 -17.83
N ARG A 90 4.95 5.59 -18.62
CA ARG A 90 3.55 5.12 -18.64
C ARG A 90 3.16 4.41 -17.35
N GLY A 91 4.08 3.67 -16.73
CA GLY A 91 3.89 3.10 -15.39
C GLY A 91 3.61 4.19 -14.35
N ILE A 92 4.45 5.23 -14.31
CA ILE A 92 4.27 6.37 -13.40
C ILE A 92 2.94 7.07 -13.67
N LEU A 93 2.65 7.43 -14.93
CA LEU A 93 1.42 8.13 -15.28
C LEU A 93 0.17 7.30 -14.95
N SER A 94 0.18 6.00 -15.24
CA SER A 94 -0.94 5.12 -14.89
C SER A 94 -1.11 4.99 -13.39
N GLY A 95 -0.03 4.84 -12.63
CA GLY A 95 -0.07 4.78 -11.18
C GLY A 95 -0.63 6.06 -10.56
N LEU A 96 -0.15 7.23 -11.00
CA LEU A 96 -0.66 8.52 -10.55
C LEU A 96 -2.14 8.70 -10.88
N LEU A 97 -2.56 8.32 -12.08
CA LEU A 97 -3.95 8.40 -12.51
C LEU A 97 -4.85 7.48 -11.66
N LEU A 98 -4.43 6.24 -11.43
CA LEU A 98 -5.17 5.28 -10.60
C LEU A 98 -5.32 5.75 -9.17
N VAL A 99 -4.25 6.25 -8.55
CA VAL A 99 -4.30 6.80 -7.19
C VAL A 99 -5.19 8.05 -7.15
N SER A 100 -5.10 8.92 -8.16
CA SER A 100 -5.95 10.11 -8.24
C SER A 100 -7.43 9.77 -8.39
N MET A 101 -7.76 8.77 -9.21
CA MET A 101 -9.13 8.27 -9.33
C MET A 101 -9.64 7.70 -8.01
N PHE A 102 -8.83 6.87 -7.35
CA PHE A 102 -9.19 6.32 -6.04
C PHE A 102 -9.43 7.41 -5.01
N MET A 103 -8.52 8.37 -4.91
CA MET A 103 -8.67 9.51 -4.00
C MET A 103 -9.89 10.37 -4.33
N GLY A 104 -10.17 10.60 -5.63
CA GLY A 104 -11.36 11.33 -6.06
C GLY A 104 -12.67 10.61 -5.70
N ILE A 105 -12.73 9.31 -5.89
CA ILE A 105 -13.89 8.49 -5.49
C ILE A 105 -14.06 8.53 -3.97
N ALA A 106 -12.99 8.35 -3.23
CA ALA A 106 -12.98 8.36 -1.79
C ALA A 106 -13.43 9.72 -1.22
N TYR A 107 -12.92 10.83 -1.78
CA TYR A 107 -13.35 12.17 -1.44
C TYR A 107 -14.85 12.38 -1.69
N TRP A 108 -15.35 11.88 -2.81
CA TRP A 108 -16.77 11.99 -3.15
C TRP A 108 -17.65 11.14 -2.23
N VAL A 109 -17.24 9.90 -1.92
CA VAL A 109 -17.97 9.00 -1.01
C VAL A 109 -17.98 9.53 0.41
N ASN A 110 -16.87 10.11 0.88
CA ASN A 110 -16.72 10.67 2.23
C ASN A 110 -17.19 12.15 2.34
N GLN A 111 -18.04 12.59 1.41
CA GLN A 111 -18.67 13.92 1.46
C GLN A 111 -17.67 15.10 1.53
N GLY A 112 -16.52 14.96 0.93
CA GLY A 112 -15.51 16.01 0.84
C GLY A 112 -14.37 15.90 1.87
N ASP A 113 -14.30 14.81 2.61
CA ASP A 113 -13.17 14.54 3.51
C ASP A 113 -12.21 13.51 2.91
N TYR A 114 -10.89 13.80 3.01
CA TYR A 114 -9.83 12.84 2.65
C TYR A 114 -9.40 11.97 3.83
N ILE A 115 -9.96 12.21 5.01
CA ILE A 115 -9.65 11.45 6.20
C ILE A 115 -10.52 10.19 6.19
N PHE A 116 -9.87 9.04 5.93
CA PHE A 116 -10.53 7.72 5.89
C PHE A 116 -10.73 7.12 7.28
N VAL A 117 -10.41 7.86 8.35
CA VAL A 117 -10.41 7.39 9.72
C VAL A 117 -11.14 8.42 10.58
N THR A 118 -12.14 7.98 11.31
CA THR A 118 -12.91 8.86 12.19
C THR A 118 -12.08 9.27 13.41
N PRO A 119 -12.39 10.40 14.07
CA PRO A 119 -11.73 10.78 15.32
C PRO A 119 -11.82 9.67 16.39
N GLU A 120 -12.93 8.94 16.44
CA GLU A 120 -13.16 7.83 17.37
C GLU A 120 -12.22 6.65 17.07
N GLU A 121 -11.98 6.35 15.80
CA GLU A 121 -11.02 5.29 15.40
C GLU A 121 -9.58 5.69 15.71
N ILE A 122 -9.23 6.98 15.56
CA ILE A 122 -7.92 7.50 15.99
C ILE A 122 -7.77 7.35 17.49
N GLU A 123 -8.77 7.73 18.27
CA GLU A 123 -8.74 7.60 19.72
C GLU A 123 -8.62 6.14 20.16
N ALA A 124 -9.40 5.24 19.56
CA ALA A 124 -9.32 3.80 19.85
C ALA A 124 -7.93 3.23 19.54
N GLN A 125 -7.30 3.65 18.44
CA GLN A 125 -5.95 3.23 18.09
C GLN A 125 -4.89 3.77 19.05
N VAL A 126 -5.04 5.03 19.50
CA VAL A 126 -4.16 5.65 20.49
C VAL A 126 -4.27 4.92 21.84
N ASP A 127 -5.50 4.64 22.28
CA ASP A 127 -5.72 3.93 23.54
C ASP A 127 -5.17 2.49 23.48
N ALA A 128 -5.34 1.79 22.38
CA ALA A 128 -4.74 0.45 22.17
C ALA A 128 -3.20 0.49 22.25
N ASN A 129 -2.57 1.52 21.68
CA ASN A 129 -1.11 1.68 21.77
C ASN A 129 -0.64 2.03 23.19
N LEU A 130 -1.40 2.83 23.93
CA LEU A 130 -1.08 3.13 25.33
C LEU A 130 -1.17 1.88 26.21
N VAL A 131 -2.15 1.01 25.98
CA VAL A 131 -2.25 -0.30 26.66
C VAL A 131 -1.03 -1.16 26.32
N MET A 132 -0.64 -1.24 25.05
CA MET A 132 0.53 -2.00 24.64
C MET A 132 1.84 -1.47 25.26
N LEU A 133 1.98 -0.13 25.40
CA LEU A 133 3.11 0.49 26.10
C LEU A 133 3.11 0.18 27.59
N ASP A 134 1.95 0.12 28.23
CA ASP A 134 1.79 -0.25 29.64
C ASP A 134 2.19 -1.71 29.87
N ASP A 135 1.64 -2.61 29.05
CA ASP A 135 1.95 -4.04 29.10
C ASP A 135 3.44 -4.35 28.87
N SER A 136 4.10 -3.57 28.01
CA SER A 136 5.54 -3.70 27.76
C SER A 136 6.44 -3.04 28.84
N GLY A 137 5.86 -2.31 29.78
CA GLY A 137 6.56 -1.53 30.79
C GLY A 137 7.20 -0.24 30.28
N LEU A 138 7.05 0.09 28.99
CA LEU A 138 7.59 1.30 28.39
C LEU A 138 6.88 2.56 28.88
N LEU A 139 5.61 2.47 29.27
CA LEU A 139 4.88 3.60 29.81
C LEU A 139 5.58 4.15 31.06
N ARG A 140 6.02 3.30 31.98
CA ARG A 140 6.76 3.69 33.18
C ARG A 140 8.08 4.41 32.85
N PHE A 141 8.74 4.02 31.78
CA PHE A 141 9.96 4.69 31.33
C PHE A 141 9.68 6.13 30.90
N TYR A 142 8.59 6.38 30.18
CA TYR A 142 8.17 7.74 29.80
C TYR A 142 7.72 8.57 31.01
N GLU A 143 7.02 7.98 31.95
CA GLU A 143 6.63 8.63 33.20
C GLU A 143 7.85 9.04 34.06
N GLN A 144 8.88 8.21 34.12
CA GLN A 144 10.14 8.55 34.77
C GLN A 144 10.90 9.70 34.08
N GLN A 145 10.66 9.93 32.82
CA GLN A 145 11.17 11.08 32.06
C GLN A 145 10.31 12.34 32.21
N GLY A 146 9.26 12.28 33.02
CA GLY A 146 8.37 13.41 33.30
C GLY A 146 7.23 13.59 32.30
N MET A 147 7.00 12.65 31.40
CA MET A 147 5.84 12.64 30.49
C MET A 147 4.63 12.00 31.19
N SER A 148 3.54 12.72 31.30
CA SER A 148 2.29 12.14 31.78
C SER A 148 1.62 11.27 30.69
N ARG A 149 0.73 10.36 31.12
CA ARG A 149 -0.07 9.54 30.20
C ARG A 149 -0.92 10.40 29.27
N GLU A 150 -1.46 11.52 29.77
CA GLU A 150 -2.25 12.47 29.00
C GLU A 150 -1.42 13.18 27.92
N GLU A 151 -0.20 13.57 28.24
CA GLU A 151 0.73 14.17 27.28
C GLU A 151 1.09 13.18 26.17
N LEU A 152 1.38 11.93 26.53
CA LEU A 152 1.63 10.85 25.55
C LEU A 152 0.40 10.62 24.66
N LYS A 153 -0.80 10.56 25.25
CA LYS A 153 -2.05 10.45 24.50
C LYS A 153 -2.20 11.60 23.51
N GLY A 154 -1.96 12.83 23.95
CA GLY A 154 -2.01 14.03 23.09
C GLY A 154 -1.00 13.98 21.94
N GLN A 155 0.24 13.56 22.22
CA GLN A 155 1.27 13.41 21.19
C GLN A 155 0.91 12.32 20.16
N PHE A 156 0.46 11.16 20.59
CA PHE A 156 0.02 10.10 19.69
C PHE A 156 -1.17 10.55 18.84
N THR A 157 -2.17 11.17 19.43
CA THR A 157 -3.33 11.71 18.71
C THR A 157 -2.87 12.71 17.64
N ALA A 158 -1.95 13.61 17.95
CA ALA A 158 -1.40 14.57 17.01
C ALA A 158 -0.65 13.89 15.86
N ILE A 159 0.20 12.89 16.18
CA ILE A 159 0.97 12.11 15.18
C ILE A 159 0.02 11.34 14.27
N TYR A 160 -0.98 10.64 14.81
CA TYR A 160 -1.95 9.88 14.03
C TYR A 160 -2.78 10.79 13.13
N THR A 161 -3.33 11.89 13.67
CA THR A 161 -4.10 12.87 12.90
C THR A 161 -3.26 13.45 11.76
N TRP A 162 -2.01 13.81 12.03
CA TRP A 162 -1.08 14.29 11.01
C TRP A 162 -0.81 13.22 9.94
N SER A 163 -0.53 12.00 10.35
CA SER A 163 -0.25 10.88 9.46
C SER A 163 -1.42 10.58 8.53
N PHE A 164 -2.63 10.49 9.07
CA PHE A 164 -3.83 10.23 8.26
C PHE A 164 -4.17 11.39 7.33
N ARG A 165 -3.96 12.63 7.75
CA ARG A 165 -4.15 13.81 6.89
C ARG A 165 -3.22 13.80 5.68
N HIS A 166 -2.01 13.27 5.83
CA HIS A 166 -1.01 13.20 4.76
C HIS A 166 -1.00 11.86 4.01
N LEU A 167 -1.88 10.94 4.37
CA LEU A 167 -1.98 9.62 3.74
C LEU A 167 -2.09 9.69 2.20
N PRO A 168 -2.88 10.60 1.59
CA PRO A 168 -2.91 10.74 0.14
C PRO A 168 -1.54 11.02 -0.47
N ALA A 169 -0.76 11.93 0.11
CA ALA A 169 0.59 12.24 -0.37
C ALA A 169 1.52 11.03 -0.28
N TRP A 170 1.43 10.25 0.79
CA TRP A 170 2.17 9.00 0.95
C TRP A 170 1.83 7.98 -0.13
N HIS A 171 0.57 7.84 -0.52
CA HIS A 171 0.17 6.92 -1.59
C HIS A 171 0.77 7.32 -2.93
N TYR A 172 0.82 8.61 -3.27
CA TYR A 172 1.50 9.08 -4.48
C TYR A 172 3.00 8.78 -4.45
N ILE A 173 3.67 9.08 -3.34
CA ILE A 173 5.11 8.80 -3.18
C ILE A 173 5.39 7.31 -3.28
N GLN A 174 4.62 6.47 -2.59
CA GLN A 174 4.78 5.01 -2.63
C GLN A 174 4.57 4.45 -4.02
N THR A 175 3.55 4.92 -4.76
CA THR A 175 3.29 4.48 -6.13
C THR A 175 4.44 4.86 -7.06
N MET A 176 4.94 6.09 -6.96
CA MET A 176 6.08 6.54 -7.77
C MET A 176 7.33 5.72 -7.48
N LEU A 177 7.65 5.51 -6.19
CA LEU A 177 8.79 4.70 -5.78
C LEU A 177 8.64 3.24 -6.21
N ALA A 178 7.45 2.65 -6.07
CA ALA A 178 7.17 1.29 -6.51
C ALA A 178 7.44 1.13 -8.01
N VAL A 179 6.89 2.01 -8.83
CA VAL A 179 7.11 1.99 -10.30
C VAL A 179 8.59 2.16 -10.64
N PHE A 180 9.28 3.06 -9.94
CA PHE A 180 10.71 3.32 -10.17
C PHE A 180 11.59 2.13 -9.81
N VAL A 181 11.28 1.42 -8.73
CA VAL A 181 12.06 0.26 -8.25
C VAL A 181 11.73 -1.02 -9.02
N ILE A 182 10.47 -1.17 -9.46
CA ILE A 182 10.01 -2.37 -10.18
C ILE A 182 10.63 -2.46 -11.59
N LEU A 183 10.86 -1.35 -12.25
CA LEU A 183 11.42 -1.29 -13.60
C LEU A 183 12.93 -1.12 -13.58
#